data_9d31fcc6e70d7fec81f71a81b341e3f3
#
_entry.id   9d31fcc6e70d7fec81f71a81b341e3f3
#
_cell.length_a   1.000
_cell.length_b   1.000
_cell.length_c   1.000
_cell.angle_alpha   90.00
_cell.angle_beta   90.00
_cell.angle_gamma   90.00
#
_symmetry.space_group_name_H-M   'P 1'
#
loop_
_entity.id
_entity.type
_entity.pdbx_description
1 polymer ?
#
loop_
_entity_poly.entity_id
_entity_poly.type
_entity_poly.pdbx_seq_one_letter_code
_entity_poly.pdbx_strand_id
1 'polypeptide(L)'
;HFQHAFLIDDAHFDDFNTQALSLDAYISEQQMSTSLSLPEQVKVTFYLLRTIVGLPPSEVAGYLSPPLQLSPLIRDIRLQEQITLNRLSHSAQNLKVSLFVSTALLALSLMALWLFVFSKINQNRTRLLKKEAHISSKYQESEALLENEKRDFLNLMSHEFRGPISAIITALELIPNMKHQQGKLIQQAEQSCYRLLNLTNNLLDILSIDSEQDKHIGRVDLISLLDECISPYSVQVRGKKVEFTMHCNHSVPHFIEGDAINLSKVIRNTLDNAVKFTPNGIIDVNVTTLVRNKKVFLVIKVRDSGLGIADDIKSKIFERFFRGEQPLDHRFPGAGIGLTVVQKSIDQLGGRLSFTSQEGIGTEFVANIPITPLPDIETPKANTSNARFAIVDDLEISRLHIQNIITSEGFSARCFASGSDLLSLHDELLQYTAIFADLYMPGIDGLELTRTLHAIYGKRTPPIVVLSATPDIANVIANSKLEIWQSFVKPVDKNRIVDTLHHLAHPNKSAYQSVSHAKILVVEDEPINAQMLENMLICMGHSPKTVTNGNDAIMLASEESYDAILLDINLPDISGLEVAKIIKEKKPNIPIVA
;
A
#
# COMPACT_ATOMS: atom_id res chain seq x y z
N HIS A 1 1.81 15.75 -20.42
CA HIS A 1 0.45 16.17 -20.81
C HIS A 1 -0.54 16.27 -19.63
N PHE A 2 -0.31 15.58 -18.51
CA PHE A 2 -1.11 15.71 -17.28
C PHE A 2 -0.76 16.96 -16.46
N GLN A 3 0.45 17.47 -16.57
CA GLN A 3 0.90 18.66 -15.83
C GLN A 3 0.31 19.99 -16.36
N HIS A 4 -0.23 20.03 -17.58
CA HIS A 4 -0.85 21.23 -18.16
C HIS A 4 -2.35 21.37 -17.91
N ALA A 5 -3.01 20.37 -17.32
CA ALA A 5 -4.46 20.39 -17.10
C ALA A 5 -4.92 21.16 -15.84
N PHE A 6 -4.00 21.62 -15.00
CA PHE A 6 -4.33 22.32 -13.74
C PHE A 6 -3.84 23.77 -13.65
N LEU A 7 -3.29 24.32 -14.72
CA LEU A 7 -3.08 25.78 -14.83
C LEU A 7 -4.29 26.39 -15.53
N ILE A 8 -5.34 26.64 -14.78
CA ILE A 8 -6.46 27.47 -15.24
C ILE A 8 -6.03 28.90 -15.00
N ASP A 9 -5.65 29.59 -16.08
CA ASP A 9 -5.44 31.03 -16.11
C ASP A 9 -6.78 31.77 -15.87
N ASP A 10 -6.77 32.91 -15.19
CA ASP A 10 -7.97 33.69 -14.83
C ASP A 10 -8.87 33.99 -16.03
N ALA A 11 -8.31 34.11 -17.25
CA ALA A 11 -9.05 34.26 -18.49
C ALA A 11 -9.97 33.07 -18.81
N HIS A 12 -9.65 31.87 -18.36
CA HIS A 12 -10.47 30.67 -18.56
C HIS A 12 -11.56 30.54 -17.49
N PHE A 13 -11.42 31.20 -16.35
CA PHE A 13 -12.41 31.18 -15.29
C PHE A 13 -13.65 32.03 -15.64
N ASP A 14 -13.45 33.16 -16.34
CA ASP A 14 -14.54 33.97 -16.82
C ASP A 14 -15.31 33.31 -17.98
N ASP A 15 -14.62 32.57 -18.86
CA ASP A 15 -15.25 31.76 -19.91
C ASP A 15 -16.04 30.59 -19.30
N PHE A 16 -15.51 29.98 -18.23
CA PHE A 16 -16.20 28.96 -17.44
C PHE A 16 -17.51 29.46 -16.84
N ASN A 17 -17.52 30.64 -16.22
CA ASN A 17 -18.72 31.23 -15.63
C ASN A 17 -19.76 31.58 -16.70
N THR A 18 -19.33 32.09 -17.85
CA THR A 18 -20.20 32.44 -18.98
C THR A 18 -20.84 31.17 -19.58
N GLN A 19 -20.08 30.09 -19.70
CA GLN A 19 -20.58 28.80 -20.21
C GLN A 19 -21.46 28.07 -19.18
N ALA A 20 -21.18 28.21 -17.88
CA ALA A 20 -22.02 27.67 -16.82
C ALA A 20 -23.39 28.39 -16.75
N LEU A 21 -23.42 29.70 -16.97
CA LEU A 21 -24.65 30.47 -17.07
C LEU A 21 -25.46 30.11 -18.35
N SER A 22 -24.80 29.84 -19.46
CA SER A 22 -25.45 29.36 -20.68
C SER A 22 -26.03 27.94 -20.53
N LEU A 23 -25.42 27.10 -19.69
CA LEU A 23 -25.93 25.79 -19.35
C LEU A 23 -27.13 25.84 -18.42
N ASP A 24 -27.16 26.77 -17.45
CA ASP A 24 -28.33 27.02 -16.60
C ASP A 24 -29.52 27.54 -17.42
N ALA A 25 -29.26 28.38 -18.43
CA ALA A 25 -30.28 28.87 -19.37
C ALA A 25 -30.81 27.71 -20.24
N TYR A 26 -29.94 26.88 -20.78
CA TYR A 26 -30.31 25.70 -21.59
C TYR A 26 -31.10 24.64 -20.79
N ILE A 27 -30.71 24.37 -19.54
CA ILE A 27 -31.43 23.45 -18.65
C ILE A 27 -32.81 24.03 -18.27
N SER A 28 -32.90 25.36 -18.12
CA SER A 28 -34.17 26.06 -17.85
C SER A 28 -35.10 26.04 -19.04
N GLU A 29 -34.58 26.16 -20.26
CA GLU A 29 -35.32 26.18 -21.52
C GLU A 29 -35.90 24.81 -21.90
N GLN A 30 -35.24 23.71 -21.46
CA GLN A 30 -35.69 22.33 -21.71
C GLN A 30 -36.76 21.84 -20.71
N GLN A 31 -37.39 22.72 -19.93
CA GLN A 31 -38.46 22.37 -18.97
C GLN A 31 -38.11 21.21 -18.00
N MET A 32 -36.87 21.05 -17.62
CA MET A 32 -36.56 20.28 -16.43
C MET A 32 -36.92 21.12 -15.21
N SER A 33 -38.24 21.32 -15.05
CA SER A 33 -38.84 22.08 -13.97
C SER A 33 -38.76 21.29 -12.67
N THR A 34 -37.66 21.39 -12.02
CA THR A 34 -37.61 21.36 -10.56
C THR A 34 -36.44 22.24 -10.16
N SER A 35 -36.72 23.24 -9.35
CA SER A 35 -35.88 24.27 -8.77
C SER A 35 -34.62 23.72 -8.07
N LEU A 36 -33.70 23.14 -8.82
CA LEU A 36 -32.42 22.68 -8.33
C LEU A 36 -31.32 23.46 -9.05
N SER A 37 -30.83 24.54 -8.42
CA SER A 37 -29.48 25.01 -8.76
C SER A 37 -28.52 23.85 -8.54
N LEU A 38 -27.98 23.30 -9.61
CA LEU A 38 -26.94 22.26 -9.53
C LEU A 38 -25.78 22.82 -8.69
N PRO A 39 -25.31 22.11 -7.67
CA PRO A 39 -24.13 22.52 -6.91
C PRO A 39 -22.96 22.80 -7.86
N GLU A 40 -22.14 23.80 -7.58
CA GLU A 40 -21.01 24.21 -8.44
C GLU A 40 -20.09 23.03 -8.78
N GLN A 41 -19.90 22.11 -7.86
CA GLN A 41 -19.10 20.88 -8.07
C GLN A 41 -19.66 19.98 -9.17
N VAL A 42 -20.99 19.89 -9.33
CA VAL A 42 -21.62 19.12 -10.41
C VAL A 42 -21.46 19.85 -11.74
N LYS A 43 -21.51 21.19 -11.75
CA LYS A 43 -21.24 22.02 -12.93
C LYS A 43 -19.80 21.84 -13.39
N VAL A 44 -18.84 21.80 -12.47
CA VAL A 44 -17.41 21.55 -12.75
C VAL A 44 -17.20 20.14 -13.31
N THR A 45 -17.81 19.13 -12.72
CA THR A 45 -17.70 17.75 -13.21
C THR A 45 -18.31 17.59 -14.60
N PHE A 46 -19.43 18.25 -14.87
CA PHE A 46 -20.09 18.25 -16.18
C PHE A 46 -19.24 18.97 -17.24
N TYR A 47 -18.63 20.09 -16.88
CA TYR A 47 -17.72 20.83 -17.74
C TYR A 47 -16.46 20.06 -18.05
N LEU A 48 -15.85 19.42 -17.06
CA LEU A 48 -14.68 18.56 -17.24
C LEU A 48 -14.99 17.37 -18.17
N LEU A 49 -16.12 16.70 -17.99
CA LEU A 49 -16.58 15.63 -18.87
C LEU A 49 -16.76 16.13 -20.31
N ARG A 50 -17.38 17.30 -20.53
CA ARG A 50 -17.55 17.89 -21.84
C ARG A 50 -16.22 18.28 -22.48
N THR A 51 -15.33 18.92 -21.73
CA THR A 51 -14.03 19.41 -22.24
C THR A 51 -13.09 18.26 -22.58
N ILE A 52 -13.10 17.20 -21.77
CA ILE A 52 -12.22 16.04 -21.96
C ILE A 52 -12.74 15.10 -23.07
N VAL A 53 -14.05 14.93 -23.19
CA VAL A 53 -14.67 13.98 -24.13
C VAL A 53 -15.00 14.64 -25.49
N GLY A 54 -15.11 15.96 -25.53
CA GLY A 54 -15.46 16.68 -26.75
C GLY A 54 -16.85 16.35 -27.30
N LEU A 55 -17.77 15.89 -26.45
CA LEU A 55 -19.13 15.50 -26.84
C LEU A 55 -20.08 16.70 -26.80
N PRO A 56 -21.07 16.78 -27.70
CA PRO A 56 -22.08 17.78 -27.67
C PRO A 56 -22.99 17.61 -26.42
N PRO A 57 -23.61 18.72 -25.91
CA PRO A 57 -24.43 18.69 -24.68
C PRO A 57 -25.57 17.66 -24.69
N SER A 58 -26.13 17.40 -25.88
CA SER A 58 -27.20 16.41 -26.08
C SER A 58 -26.77 14.96 -25.86
N GLU A 59 -25.53 14.65 -26.14
CA GLU A 59 -25.00 13.29 -25.95
C GLU A 59 -24.54 13.05 -24.51
N VAL A 60 -23.99 14.06 -23.85
CA VAL A 60 -23.61 13.98 -22.43
C VAL A 60 -24.83 13.74 -21.54
N ALA A 61 -25.97 14.33 -21.87
CA ALA A 61 -27.23 14.07 -21.17
C ALA A 61 -27.71 12.61 -21.33
N GLY A 62 -27.43 11.97 -22.46
CA GLY A 62 -27.74 10.56 -22.72
C GLY A 62 -26.90 9.58 -21.91
N TYR A 63 -25.64 9.93 -21.61
CA TYR A 63 -24.75 9.11 -20.78
C TYR A 63 -25.01 9.26 -19.28
N LEU A 64 -25.66 10.33 -18.86
CA LEU A 64 -26.02 10.58 -17.46
C LEU A 64 -27.40 10.03 -17.07
N SER A 65 -28.18 9.54 -18.04
CA SER A 65 -29.43 8.83 -17.75
C SER A 65 -29.22 7.32 -17.91
N PRO A 66 -29.77 6.50 -17.25
CA PRO A 66 -29.90 5.86 -16.00
C PRO A 66 -29.15 4.55 -15.75
N PRO A 67 -27.85 4.33 -15.89
CA PRO A 67 -27.28 3.30 -15.02
C PRO A 67 -26.66 3.88 -13.74
N LEU A 68 -26.38 5.16 -13.72
CA LEU A 68 -25.97 5.87 -12.50
C LEU A 68 -27.16 6.72 -12.05
N GLN A 69 -27.99 6.19 -11.17
CA GLN A 69 -28.95 7.01 -10.43
C GLN A 69 -28.18 7.93 -9.48
N LEU A 70 -27.54 8.96 -10.05
CA LEU A 70 -26.85 10.01 -9.28
C LEU A 70 -27.83 10.82 -8.43
N SER A 71 -29.13 10.80 -8.76
CA SER A 71 -30.13 11.55 -8.01
C SER A 71 -30.31 11.10 -6.55
N PRO A 72 -30.27 9.82 -6.18
CA PRO A 72 -30.24 9.40 -4.78
C PRO A 72 -28.93 9.77 -4.11
N LEU A 73 -27.81 9.59 -4.80
CA LEU A 73 -26.46 9.89 -4.27
C LEU A 73 -26.29 11.40 -4.00
N ILE A 74 -26.77 12.26 -4.91
CA ILE A 74 -26.77 13.71 -4.73
C ILE A 74 -27.72 14.13 -3.61
N ARG A 75 -28.84 13.46 -3.49
CA ARG A 75 -29.81 13.69 -2.42
C ARG A 75 -29.24 13.25 -1.07
N ASP A 76 -28.56 12.11 -1.04
CA ASP A 76 -27.92 11.59 0.17
C ASP A 76 -26.69 12.44 0.56
N ILE A 77 -25.90 12.91 -0.42
CA ILE A 77 -24.79 13.85 -0.19
C ILE A 77 -25.31 15.17 0.42
N ARG A 78 -26.43 15.73 -0.09
CA ARG A 78 -27.03 16.95 0.50
C ARG A 78 -27.55 16.73 1.93
N LEU A 79 -28.14 15.58 2.18
CA LEU A 79 -28.61 15.23 3.53
C LEU A 79 -27.44 15.11 4.51
N GLN A 80 -26.35 14.51 4.08
CA GLN A 80 -25.12 14.38 4.84
C GLN A 80 -24.43 15.74 5.09
N GLU A 81 -24.41 16.65 4.10
CA GLU A 81 -23.89 18.00 4.29
C GLU A 81 -24.70 18.80 5.33
N GLN A 82 -26.02 18.76 5.28
CA GLN A 82 -26.86 19.46 6.26
C GLN A 82 -26.69 18.89 7.68
N ILE A 83 -26.56 17.59 7.82
CA ILE A 83 -26.32 16.92 9.10
C ILE A 83 -24.93 17.22 9.65
N THR A 84 -23.93 17.32 8.79
CA THR A 84 -22.55 17.66 9.19
C THR A 84 -22.39 19.13 9.56
N LEU A 85 -23.01 20.06 8.83
CA LEU A 85 -23.00 21.50 9.16
C LEU A 85 -23.65 21.78 10.53
N ASN A 86 -24.71 21.09 10.86
CA ASN A 86 -25.36 21.20 12.18
C ASN A 86 -24.58 20.53 13.32
N ARG A 87 -23.65 19.63 13.02
CA ARG A 87 -22.84 18.92 14.00
C ARG A 87 -21.41 19.47 14.17
N LEU A 88 -20.95 20.34 13.22
CA LEU A 88 -19.63 20.99 13.28
C LEU A 88 -19.46 21.92 14.49
N SER A 89 -20.54 22.28 15.16
CA SER A 89 -20.49 23.12 16.37
C SER A 89 -20.08 22.40 17.66
N HIS A 90 -20.02 21.07 17.65
CA HIS A 90 -19.72 20.31 18.88
C HIS A 90 -18.74 19.16 18.63
N SER A 91 -17.45 19.45 18.83
CA SER A 91 -16.35 18.50 19.10
C SER A 91 -15.54 17.91 17.91
N ALA A 92 -14.26 17.61 18.20
CA ALA A 92 -13.22 17.04 17.30
C ALA A 92 -13.60 15.69 16.62
N GLN A 93 -14.73 15.07 17.00
CA GLN A 93 -15.28 13.88 16.36
C GLN A 93 -15.80 14.16 14.94
N ASN A 94 -16.24 15.39 14.66
CA ASN A 94 -16.84 15.74 13.36
C ASN A 94 -15.79 15.88 12.25
N LEU A 95 -14.52 16.15 12.61
CA LEU A 95 -13.44 16.29 11.63
C LEU A 95 -13.14 14.95 10.91
N LYS A 96 -13.23 13.82 11.64
CA LYS A 96 -13.02 12.48 11.06
C LYS A 96 -14.05 12.12 10.01
N VAL A 97 -15.30 12.55 10.18
CA VAL A 97 -16.39 12.28 9.23
C VAL A 97 -16.20 13.09 7.94
N SER A 98 -15.77 14.36 8.04
CA SER A 98 -15.48 15.21 6.87
C SER A 98 -14.33 14.67 6.03
N LEU A 99 -13.25 14.22 6.68
CA LEU A 99 -12.09 13.61 6.01
C LEU A 99 -12.49 12.38 5.21
N PHE A 100 -13.43 11.63 5.73
CA PHE A 100 -13.88 10.38 5.12
C PHE A 100 -14.81 10.58 3.93
N VAL A 101 -15.70 11.57 3.99
CA VAL A 101 -16.56 11.91 2.84
C VAL A 101 -15.71 12.35 1.65
N SER A 102 -14.63 13.10 1.88
CA SER A 102 -13.74 13.54 0.81
C SER A 102 -12.92 12.38 0.20
N THR A 103 -12.47 11.40 1.01
CA THR A 103 -11.78 10.21 0.49
C THR A 103 -12.74 9.30 -0.30
N ALA A 104 -13.99 9.19 0.10
CA ALA A 104 -15.03 8.48 -0.66
C ALA A 104 -15.34 9.18 -2.00
N LEU A 105 -15.37 10.52 -2.01
CA LEU A 105 -15.55 11.32 -3.22
C LEU A 105 -14.35 11.21 -4.17
N LEU A 106 -13.14 11.16 -3.62
CA LEU A 106 -11.92 10.95 -4.39
C LEU A 106 -11.91 9.57 -5.05
N ALA A 107 -12.30 8.53 -4.32
CA ALA A 107 -12.44 7.18 -4.86
C ALA A 107 -13.46 7.10 -6.00
N LEU A 108 -14.57 7.82 -5.89
CA LEU A 108 -15.60 7.91 -6.94
C LEU A 108 -15.09 8.67 -8.18
N SER A 109 -14.32 9.75 -7.99
CA SER A 109 -13.73 10.50 -9.10
C SER A 109 -12.66 9.70 -9.85
N LEU A 110 -11.83 8.93 -9.11
CA LEU A 110 -10.83 8.03 -9.69
C LEU A 110 -11.49 6.88 -10.48
N MET A 111 -12.61 6.36 -9.99
CA MET A 111 -13.39 5.35 -10.71
C MET A 111 -14.00 5.92 -12.00
N ALA A 112 -14.50 7.13 -11.98
CA ALA A 112 -15.02 7.80 -13.17
C ALA A 112 -13.92 8.09 -14.20
N LEU A 113 -12.75 8.52 -13.73
CA LEU A 113 -11.57 8.74 -14.58
C LEU A 113 -11.09 7.42 -15.21
N TRP A 114 -11.10 6.35 -14.44
CA TRP A 114 -10.73 5.02 -14.93
C TRP A 114 -11.68 4.49 -16.00
N LEU A 115 -13.00 4.61 -15.79
CA LEU A 115 -14.02 4.23 -16.79
C LEU A 115 -13.85 5.03 -18.09
N PHE A 116 -13.45 6.30 -17.98
CA PHE A 116 -13.16 7.16 -19.11
C PHE A 116 -11.91 6.72 -19.90
N VAL A 117 -10.80 6.46 -19.21
CA VAL A 117 -9.55 5.98 -19.83
C VAL A 117 -9.79 4.64 -20.52
N PHE A 118 -10.50 3.75 -19.85
CA PHE A 118 -10.87 2.45 -20.41
C PHE A 118 -11.74 2.58 -21.68
N SER A 119 -12.73 3.49 -21.64
CA SER A 119 -13.58 3.79 -22.80
C SER A 119 -12.79 4.33 -24.00
N LYS A 120 -11.82 5.21 -23.75
CA LYS A 120 -11.01 5.86 -24.81
C LYS A 120 -9.99 4.90 -25.45
N ILE A 121 -9.38 4.05 -24.62
CA ILE A 121 -8.50 2.97 -25.12
C ILE A 121 -9.30 2.05 -26.05
N ASN A 122 -10.53 1.78 -25.69
CA ASN A 122 -11.39 0.89 -26.46
C ASN A 122 -11.90 1.52 -27.78
N GLN A 123 -12.16 2.83 -27.81
CA GLN A 123 -12.52 3.53 -29.05
C GLN A 123 -11.39 3.53 -30.09
N ASN A 124 -10.16 3.63 -29.64
CA ASN A 124 -8.99 3.57 -30.55
C ASN A 124 -8.78 2.16 -31.09
N ARG A 125 -9.08 1.13 -30.31
CA ARG A 125 -8.99 -0.28 -30.73
C ARG A 125 -10.01 -0.63 -31.82
N THR A 126 -11.22 -0.12 -31.69
CA THR A 126 -12.29 -0.35 -32.69
C THR A 126 -12.03 0.38 -34.02
N ARG A 127 -11.28 1.51 -34.02
CA ARG A 127 -10.90 2.21 -35.26
C ARG A 127 -9.84 1.45 -36.08
N LEU A 128 -8.94 0.72 -35.43
CA LEU A 128 -7.93 -0.13 -36.09
C LEU A 128 -8.56 -1.38 -36.70
N LEU A 129 -9.54 -1.98 -36.02
CA LEU A 129 -10.23 -3.20 -36.49
C LEU A 129 -11.14 -2.97 -37.69
N LYS A 130 -11.65 -1.73 -37.91
CA LYS A 130 -12.43 -1.38 -39.11
C LYS A 130 -11.64 -1.42 -40.44
N LYS A 131 -10.32 -1.46 -40.38
CA LYS A 131 -9.46 -1.56 -41.58
C LYS A 131 -9.24 -3.01 -42.06
N GLU A 132 -9.50 -3.99 -41.23
CA GLU A 132 -9.29 -5.42 -41.52
C GLU A 132 -10.59 -6.20 -41.78
N ALA A 133 -11.65 -5.51 -42.16
CA ALA A 133 -13.02 -6.03 -42.25
C ALA A 133 -13.27 -7.12 -43.33
N HIS A 134 -12.28 -7.83 -43.84
CA HIS A 134 -12.48 -8.85 -44.88
C HIS A 134 -12.33 -10.30 -44.41
N ILE A 135 -12.25 -10.54 -43.10
CA ILE A 135 -12.22 -11.91 -42.54
C ILE A 135 -13.33 -12.04 -41.50
N SER A 136 -14.58 -11.91 -41.99
CA SER A 136 -15.67 -11.47 -41.11
C SER A 136 -16.37 -12.51 -40.20
N SER A 137 -16.30 -13.78 -40.46
CA SER A 137 -17.13 -14.73 -39.67
C SER A 137 -16.48 -15.23 -38.37
N LYS A 138 -15.18 -15.45 -38.37
CA LYS A 138 -14.45 -15.86 -37.15
C LYS A 138 -14.25 -14.68 -36.17
N TYR A 139 -14.22 -13.47 -36.71
CA TYR A 139 -14.05 -12.27 -35.88
C TYR A 139 -15.35 -11.89 -35.15
N GLN A 140 -16.53 -12.07 -35.75
CA GLN A 140 -17.81 -11.77 -35.09
C GLN A 140 -18.07 -12.66 -33.87
N GLU A 141 -17.69 -13.92 -33.95
CA GLU A 141 -17.83 -14.84 -32.81
C GLU A 141 -16.84 -14.50 -31.70
N SER A 142 -15.60 -14.12 -32.05
CA SER A 142 -14.57 -13.64 -31.13
C SER A 142 -14.93 -12.30 -30.50
N GLU A 143 -15.56 -11.40 -31.26
CA GLU A 143 -16.00 -10.09 -30.81
C GLU A 143 -17.15 -10.18 -29.81
N ALA A 144 -18.13 -11.07 -30.07
CA ALA A 144 -19.22 -11.35 -29.16
C ALA A 144 -18.73 -12.00 -27.84
N LEU A 145 -17.72 -12.86 -27.94
CA LEU A 145 -17.09 -13.44 -26.75
C LEU A 145 -16.37 -12.36 -25.92
N LEU A 146 -15.63 -11.47 -26.60
CA LEU A 146 -14.89 -10.38 -25.96
C LEU A 146 -15.83 -9.34 -25.32
N GLU A 147 -16.96 -9.04 -25.95
CA GLU A 147 -17.99 -8.15 -25.37
C GLU A 147 -18.67 -8.77 -24.14
N ASN A 148 -18.91 -10.06 -24.16
CA ASN A 148 -19.45 -10.76 -22.99
C ASN A 148 -18.43 -10.79 -21.86
N GLU A 149 -17.17 -11.12 -22.13
CA GLU A 149 -16.09 -11.05 -21.13
C GLU A 149 -15.93 -9.65 -20.54
N LYS A 150 -16.05 -8.61 -21.37
CA LYS A 150 -15.99 -7.22 -20.94
C LYS A 150 -17.19 -6.81 -20.08
N ARG A 151 -18.38 -7.25 -20.45
CA ARG A 151 -19.61 -7.01 -19.66
C ARG A 151 -19.52 -7.72 -18.32
N ASP A 152 -19.08 -8.96 -18.32
CA ASP A 152 -18.90 -9.76 -17.11
C ASP A 152 -17.84 -9.13 -16.21
N PHE A 153 -16.75 -8.60 -16.79
CA PHE A 153 -15.74 -7.81 -16.07
C PHE A 153 -16.32 -6.57 -15.39
N LEU A 154 -17.07 -5.73 -16.13
CA LEU A 154 -17.66 -4.51 -15.58
C LEU A 154 -18.69 -4.82 -14.48
N ASN A 155 -19.46 -5.88 -14.65
CA ASN A 155 -20.41 -6.35 -13.65
C ASN A 155 -19.71 -6.86 -12.40
N LEU A 156 -18.67 -7.68 -12.58
CA LEU A 156 -17.85 -8.20 -11.49
C LEU A 156 -17.17 -7.07 -10.72
N MET A 157 -16.55 -6.12 -11.44
CA MET A 157 -15.90 -4.97 -10.83
C MET A 157 -16.88 -4.11 -10.03
N SER A 158 -18.06 -3.84 -10.61
CA SER A 158 -19.10 -3.08 -9.93
C SER A 158 -19.56 -3.76 -8.63
N HIS A 159 -19.61 -5.08 -8.63
CA HIS A 159 -19.98 -5.87 -7.45
C HIS A 159 -18.85 -5.87 -6.40
N GLU A 160 -17.61 -6.11 -6.83
CA GLU A 160 -16.44 -6.14 -5.93
C GLU A 160 -16.12 -4.77 -5.32
N PHE A 161 -16.38 -3.66 -6.02
CA PHE A 161 -16.26 -2.30 -5.46
C PHE A 161 -17.39 -1.96 -4.49
N ARG A 162 -18.63 -2.40 -4.78
CA ARG A 162 -19.79 -2.08 -3.95
C ARG A 162 -19.65 -2.63 -2.53
N GLY A 163 -19.10 -3.84 -2.39
CA GLY A 163 -18.93 -4.48 -1.09
C GLY A 163 -18.11 -3.66 -0.10
N PRO A 164 -16.83 -3.34 -0.41
CA PRO A 164 -15.99 -2.51 0.45
C PRO A 164 -16.57 -1.13 0.69
N ILE A 165 -17.10 -0.46 -0.35
CA ILE A 165 -17.71 0.87 -0.22
C ILE A 165 -18.89 0.83 0.75
N SER A 166 -19.79 -0.14 0.62
CA SER A 166 -20.94 -0.30 1.54
C SER A 166 -20.48 -0.58 2.96
N ALA A 167 -19.44 -1.40 3.15
CA ALA A 167 -18.90 -1.70 4.47
C ALA A 167 -18.30 -0.45 5.15
N ILE A 168 -17.62 0.39 4.37
CA ILE A 168 -17.09 1.67 4.82
C ILE A 168 -18.23 2.59 5.25
N ILE A 169 -19.24 2.79 4.40
CA ILE A 169 -20.39 3.65 4.68
C ILE A 169 -21.11 3.17 5.94
N THR A 170 -21.40 1.87 6.03
CA THR A 170 -22.08 1.28 7.19
C THR A 170 -21.28 1.45 8.48
N ALA A 171 -19.97 1.23 8.43
CA ALA A 171 -19.12 1.41 9.60
C ALA A 171 -19.19 2.85 10.12
N LEU A 172 -19.19 3.83 9.23
CA LEU A 172 -19.25 5.25 9.59
C LEU A 172 -20.63 5.70 10.11
N GLU A 173 -21.70 5.19 9.51
CA GLU A 173 -23.06 5.46 10.00
C GLU A 173 -23.28 4.93 11.41
N LEU A 174 -22.59 3.84 11.78
CA LEU A 174 -22.70 3.22 13.10
C LEU A 174 -21.81 3.87 14.17
N ILE A 175 -20.69 4.52 13.79
CA ILE A 175 -19.75 5.16 14.73
C ILE A 175 -20.44 6.11 15.72
N PRO A 176 -21.37 7.02 15.33
CA PRO A 176 -22.01 7.94 16.25
C PRO A 176 -22.87 7.24 17.32
N ASN A 177 -23.42 6.07 16.97
CA ASN A 177 -24.41 5.38 17.79
C ASN A 177 -23.80 4.28 18.69
N MET A 178 -22.56 3.88 18.47
CA MET A 178 -21.92 2.76 19.16
C MET A 178 -20.60 3.15 19.85
N LYS A 179 -20.68 4.00 20.90
CA LYS A 179 -19.51 4.53 21.62
C LYS A 179 -18.53 3.46 22.13
N HIS A 180 -19.01 2.28 22.52
CA HIS A 180 -18.14 1.19 23.03
C HIS A 180 -17.49 0.32 21.94
N GLN A 181 -17.88 0.47 20.67
CA GLN A 181 -17.36 -0.32 19.55
C GLN A 181 -16.70 0.52 18.44
N GLN A 182 -16.47 1.80 18.69
CA GLN A 182 -15.91 2.74 17.70
C GLN A 182 -14.58 2.25 17.11
N GLY A 183 -13.65 1.76 17.94
CA GLY A 183 -12.37 1.24 17.47
C GLY A 183 -12.51 0.05 16.52
N LYS A 184 -13.47 -0.85 16.78
CA LYS A 184 -13.72 -2.01 15.92
C LYS A 184 -14.34 -1.59 14.56
N LEU A 185 -15.23 -0.60 14.57
CA LEU A 185 -15.86 -0.07 13.36
C LEU A 185 -14.84 0.69 12.50
N ILE A 186 -13.95 1.48 13.14
CA ILE A 186 -12.85 2.15 12.43
C ILE A 186 -11.94 1.11 11.77
N GLN A 187 -11.54 0.08 12.51
CA GLN A 187 -10.70 -1.00 11.96
C GLN A 187 -11.36 -1.74 10.79
N GLN A 188 -12.69 -1.94 10.84
CA GLN A 188 -13.43 -2.54 9.72
C GLN A 188 -13.47 -1.62 8.50
N ALA A 189 -13.63 -0.31 8.69
CA ALA A 189 -13.58 0.66 7.62
C ALA A 189 -12.19 0.72 6.99
N GLU A 190 -11.12 0.77 7.79
CA GLU A 190 -9.73 0.71 7.33
C GLU A 190 -9.44 -0.54 6.51
N GLN A 191 -9.83 -1.72 6.99
CA GLN A 191 -9.67 -2.98 6.24
C GLN A 191 -10.40 -2.94 4.90
N SER A 192 -11.56 -2.31 4.84
CA SER A 192 -12.33 -2.17 3.61
C SER A 192 -11.69 -1.18 2.63
N CYS A 193 -11.08 -0.10 3.14
CA CYS A 193 -10.27 0.83 2.33
C CYS A 193 -9.05 0.13 1.71
N TYR A 194 -8.32 -0.66 2.50
CA TYR A 194 -7.19 -1.45 1.98
C TYR A 194 -7.62 -2.47 0.93
N ARG A 195 -8.78 -3.11 1.09
CA ARG A 195 -9.34 -4.01 0.06
C ARG A 195 -9.64 -3.27 -1.23
N LEU A 196 -10.23 -2.08 -1.13
CA LEU A 196 -10.53 -1.24 -2.30
C LEU A 196 -9.25 -0.80 -3.02
N LEU A 197 -8.24 -0.38 -2.27
CA LEU A 197 -6.93 -0.01 -2.81
C LEU A 197 -6.27 -1.18 -3.55
N ASN A 198 -6.28 -2.37 -2.96
CA ASN A 198 -5.74 -3.57 -3.59
C ASN A 198 -6.50 -3.95 -4.88
N LEU A 199 -7.83 -3.82 -4.89
CA LEU A 199 -8.64 -4.02 -6.10
C LEU A 199 -8.25 -3.02 -7.19
N THR A 200 -8.07 -1.76 -6.84
CA THR A 200 -7.65 -0.69 -7.77
C THR A 200 -6.26 -0.97 -8.34
N ASN A 201 -5.30 -1.35 -7.48
CA ASN A 201 -3.95 -1.69 -7.91
C ASN A 201 -3.94 -2.91 -8.84
N ASN A 202 -4.70 -3.96 -8.53
CA ASN A 202 -4.85 -5.13 -9.40
C ASN A 202 -5.44 -4.77 -10.77
N LEU A 203 -6.35 -3.80 -10.81
CA LEU A 203 -6.89 -3.27 -12.07
C LEU A 203 -5.86 -2.49 -12.88
N LEU A 204 -5.08 -1.63 -12.23
CA LEU A 204 -3.98 -0.91 -12.86
C LEU A 204 -2.93 -1.88 -13.41
N ASP A 205 -2.65 -2.95 -12.67
CA ASP A 205 -1.77 -4.02 -13.12
C ASP A 205 -2.24 -4.69 -14.42
N ILE A 206 -3.56 -4.93 -14.56
CA ILE A 206 -4.13 -5.48 -15.82
C ILE A 206 -3.99 -4.49 -16.97
N LEU A 207 -4.27 -3.21 -16.72
CA LEU A 207 -4.21 -2.17 -17.76
C LEU A 207 -2.79 -1.89 -18.23
N SER A 208 -1.82 -1.99 -17.32
CA SER A 208 -0.39 -1.83 -17.63
C SER A 208 0.19 -3.03 -18.39
N ILE A 209 -0.50 -4.17 -18.37
CA ILE A 209 -0.08 -5.43 -19.00
C ILE A 209 0.01 -5.35 -20.54
N ASP A 210 -0.79 -4.51 -21.19
CA ASP A 210 -0.84 -4.37 -22.64
C ASP A 210 0.08 -3.24 -23.17
N SER A 211 0.75 -2.50 -22.29
CA SER A 211 1.81 -1.57 -22.64
C SER A 211 3.16 -2.29 -22.52
N GLU A 212 3.97 -2.27 -23.58
CA GLU A 212 5.40 -2.58 -23.50
C GLU A 212 6.06 -1.53 -22.60
N GLN A 213 5.87 -1.68 -21.28
CA GLN A 213 6.58 -0.82 -20.33
C GLN A 213 8.03 -1.26 -20.23
N ASP A 214 8.91 -0.28 -20.25
CA ASP A 214 10.34 -0.46 -20.04
C ASP A 214 10.58 -1.34 -18.81
N LYS A 215 11.34 -2.41 -19.00
CA LYS A 215 11.75 -3.29 -17.92
C LYS A 215 12.56 -2.46 -16.93
N HIS A 216 12.04 -2.25 -15.74
CA HIS A 216 12.75 -1.60 -14.64
C HIS A 216 13.76 -2.59 -14.03
N ILE A 217 14.80 -2.92 -14.82
CA ILE A 217 15.88 -3.77 -14.33
C ILE A 217 16.84 -2.90 -13.53
N GLY A 218 16.99 -3.22 -12.25
CA GLY A 218 17.87 -2.50 -11.34
C GLY A 218 18.54 -3.44 -10.33
N ARG A 219 19.38 -2.86 -9.49
CA ARG A 219 19.93 -3.56 -8.32
C ARG A 219 18.81 -3.75 -7.30
N VAL A 220 18.51 -4.98 -6.95
CA VAL A 220 17.48 -5.37 -6.00
C VAL A 220 18.14 -6.02 -4.79
N ASP A 221 17.84 -5.50 -3.59
CA ASP A 221 18.10 -6.22 -2.34
C ASP A 221 17.04 -7.31 -2.18
N LEU A 222 17.41 -8.52 -2.55
CA LEU A 222 16.48 -9.65 -2.63
C LEU A 222 15.98 -10.07 -1.24
N ILE A 223 16.83 -10.03 -0.23
CA ILE A 223 16.47 -10.44 1.13
C ILE A 223 15.47 -9.44 1.73
N SER A 224 15.72 -8.14 1.56
CA SER A 224 14.80 -7.09 1.98
C SER A 224 13.45 -7.22 1.28
N LEU A 225 13.45 -7.42 -0.05
CA LEU A 225 12.24 -7.60 -0.85
C LEU A 225 11.42 -8.83 -0.42
N LEU A 226 12.09 -9.96 -0.16
CA LEU A 226 11.44 -11.18 0.33
C LEU A 226 10.80 -10.95 1.70
N ASP A 227 11.53 -10.32 2.63
CA ASP A 227 11.00 -10.00 3.97
C ASP A 227 9.78 -9.08 3.87
N GLU A 228 9.88 -8.01 3.10
CA GLU A 228 8.76 -7.08 2.87
C GLU A 228 7.52 -7.77 2.29
N CYS A 229 7.72 -8.71 1.36
CA CYS A 229 6.61 -9.41 0.73
C CYS A 229 6.02 -10.52 1.61
N ILE A 230 6.79 -11.19 2.45
CA ILE A 230 6.38 -12.43 3.16
C ILE A 230 5.95 -12.15 4.60
N SER A 231 6.68 -11.29 5.34
CA SER A 231 6.42 -11.03 6.76
C SER A 231 4.98 -10.60 7.09
N PRO A 232 4.29 -9.78 6.28
CA PRO A 232 2.90 -9.41 6.58
C PRO A 232 1.94 -10.58 6.67
N TYR A 233 2.19 -11.66 5.91
CA TYR A 233 1.31 -12.83 5.89
C TYR A 233 1.42 -13.69 7.15
N SER A 234 2.57 -13.75 7.79
CA SER A 234 2.72 -14.45 9.08
C SER A 234 1.80 -13.83 10.14
N VAL A 235 1.64 -12.50 10.12
CA VAL A 235 0.73 -11.78 11.02
C VAL A 235 -0.73 -11.98 10.61
N GLN A 236 -1.02 -11.96 9.31
CA GLN A 236 -2.38 -12.11 8.79
C GLN A 236 -3.01 -13.47 9.11
N VAL A 237 -2.21 -14.53 9.20
CA VAL A 237 -2.70 -15.87 9.56
C VAL A 237 -2.84 -16.07 11.07
N ARG A 238 -2.31 -15.17 11.90
CA ARG A 238 -2.45 -15.23 13.35
C ARG A 238 -3.91 -15.11 13.76
N GLY A 239 -4.31 -15.90 14.73
CA GLY A 239 -5.72 -16.01 15.10
C GLY A 239 -6.55 -16.93 14.19
N LYS A 240 -6.01 -17.36 13.05
CA LYS A 240 -6.50 -18.50 12.29
C LYS A 240 -5.79 -19.79 12.78
N LYS A 241 -6.38 -20.94 12.54
CA LYS A 241 -5.73 -22.24 12.82
C LYS A 241 -4.79 -22.60 11.65
N VAL A 242 -3.86 -21.70 11.33
CA VAL A 242 -2.91 -21.84 10.22
C VAL A 242 -1.49 -21.68 10.76
N GLU A 243 -0.66 -22.68 10.55
CA GLU A 243 0.77 -22.63 10.80
C GLU A 243 1.46 -22.06 9.55
N PHE A 244 2.30 -21.04 9.72
CA PHE A 244 3.04 -20.39 8.64
C PHE A 244 4.53 -20.63 8.84
N THR A 245 5.17 -21.30 7.87
CA THR A 245 6.60 -21.57 7.89
C THR A 245 7.29 -20.93 6.70
N MET A 246 8.52 -20.45 6.90
CA MET A 246 9.33 -19.85 5.86
C MET A 246 10.78 -20.34 5.97
N HIS A 247 11.29 -20.87 4.86
CA HIS A 247 12.67 -21.35 4.73
C HIS A 247 13.39 -20.61 3.61
N CYS A 248 14.54 -20.01 3.92
CA CYS A 248 15.41 -19.36 2.96
C CYS A 248 16.78 -20.01 2.95
N ASN A 249 17.15 -20.62 1.82
CA ASN A 249 18.45 -21.29 1.72
C ASN A 249 19.58 -20.26 1.67
N HIS A 250 20.70 -20.53 2.36
CA HIS A 250 21.92 -19.70 2.35
C HIS A 250 22.52 -19.48 0.95
N SER A 251 22.11 -20.26 -0.06
CA SER A 251 22.51 -20.05 -1.45
C SER A 251 21.82 -18.86 -2.14
N VAL A 252 20.78 -18.28 -1.53
CA VAL A 252 20.05 -17.14 -2.06
C VAL A 252 20.94 -15.90 -1.96
N PRO A 253 21.25 -15.22 -3.08
CA PRO A 253 22.12 -14.03 -3.06
C PRO A 253 21.40 -12.85 -2.42
N HIS A 254 22.16 -11.97 -1.75
CA HIS A 254 21.60 -10.75 -1.15
C HIS A 254 21.14 -9.77 -2.23
N PHE A 255 21.98 -9.56 -3.25
CA PHE A 255 21.69 -8.62 -4.33
C PHE A 255 21.60 -9.33 -5.66
N ILE A 256 20.63 -8.91 -6.46
CA ILE A 256 20.47 -9.36 -7.83
C ILE A 256 20.25 -8.17 -8.75
N GLU A 257 20.56 -8.36 -10.01
CA GLU A 257 20.02 -7.51 -11.08
C GLU A 257 18.67 -8.09 -11.51
N GLY A 258 17.59 -7.31 -11.39
CA GLY A 258 16.25 -7.82 -11.67
C GLY A 258 15.18 -6.75 -11.57
N ASP A 259 13.94 -7.19 -11.73
CA ASP A 259 12.72 -6.38 -11.63
C ASP A 259 12.01 -6.68 -10.30
N ALA A 260 12.20 -5.77 -9.32
CA ALA A 260 11.63 -5.88 -7.99
C ALA A 260 10.10 -5.87 -8.01
N ILE A 261 9.50 -5.12 -8.93
CA ILE A 261 8.05 -4.96 -9.01
C ILE A 261 7.40 -6.28 -9.41
N ASN A 262 7.89 -6.89 -10.50
CA ASN A 262 7.35 -8.16 -10.97
C ASN A 262 7.64 -9.31 -9.99
N LEU A 263 8.80 -9.31 -9.33
CA LEU A 263 9.10 -10.27 -8.26
C LEU A 263 8.11 -10.14 -7.09
N SER A 264 7.84 -8.91 -6.63
CA SER A 264 6.85 -8.65 -5.58
C SER A 264 5.45 -9.14 -5.95
N LYS A 265 5.02 -8.90 -7.21
CA LYS A 265 3.72 -9.34 -7.71
C LYS A 265 3.57 -10.86 -7.67
N VAL A 266 4.61 -11.58 -8.08
CA VAL A 266 4.62 -13.06 -8.03
C VAL A 266 4.46 -13.56 -6.60
N ILE A 267 5.25 -13.02 -5.67
CA ILE A 267 5.26 -13.46 -4.28
C ILE A 267 3.93 -13.13 -3.60
N ARG A 268 3.49 -11.88 -3.68
CA ARG A 268 2.27 -11.41 -3.01
C ARG A 268 1.03 -12.15 -3.52
N ASN A 269 0.83 -12.27 -4.84
CA ASN A 269 -0.36 -12.93 -5.39
C ASN A 269 -0.40 -14.44 -5.09
N THR A 270 0.74 -15.12 -5.03
CA THR A 270 0.78 -16.54 -4.65
C THR A 270 0.47 -16.73 -3.16
N LEU A 271 0.99 -15.86 -2.29
CA LEU A 271 0.72 -15.87 -0.85
C LEU A 271 -0.72 -15.47 -0.53
N ASP A 272 -1.27 -14.46 -1.20
CA ASP A 272 -2.67 -14.08 -1.06
C ASP A 272 -3.60 -15.27 -1.32
N ASN A 273 -3.32 -16.04 -2.38
CA ASN A 273 -4.08 -17.24 -2.68
C ASN A 273 -3.91 -18.31 -1.59
N ALA A 274 -2.69 -18.58 -1.15
CA ALA A 274 -2.44 -19.55 -0.08
C ALA A 274 -3.20 -19.19 1.20
N VAL A 275 -3.13 -17.93 1.66
CA VAL A 275 -3.82 -17.46 2.87
C VAL A 275 -5.33 -17.43 2.72
N LYS A 276 -5.80 -17.12 1.51
CA LYS A 276 -7.23 -17.06 1.17
C LYS A 276 -7.87 -18.44 1.18
N PHE A 277 -7.22 -19.44 0.61
CA PHE A 277 -7.77 -20.76 0.42
C PHE A 277 -7.40 -21.79 1.50
N THR A 278 -6.64 -21.35 2.51
CA THR A 278 -6.29 -22.17 3.69
C THR A 278 -6.97 -21.63 4.95
N PRO A 279 -8.19 -22.03 5.25
CA PRO A 279 -8.88 -21.60 6.47
C PRO A 279 -8.25 -22.17 7.74
N ASN A 280 -7.65 -23.35 7.65
CA ASN A 280 -6.88 -24.03 8.69
C ASN A 280 -5.84 -24.96 8.03
N GLY A 281 -4.74 -25.21 8.69
CA GLY A 281 -3.66 -26.10 8.21
C GLY A 281 -2.30 -25.42 8.16
N ILE A 282 -1.55 -25.63 7.08
CA ILE A 282 -0.15 -25.20 6.97
C ILE A 282 0.04 -24.41 5.67
N ILE A 283 0.79 -23.31 5.74
CA ILE A 283 1.36 -22.61 4.59
C ILE A 283 2.87 -22.62 4.74
N ASP A 284 3.57 -23.20 3.77
CA ASP A 284 5.01 -23.31 3.74
C ASP A 284 5.59 -22.57 2.54
N VAL A 285 6.53 -21.66 2.82
CA VAL A 285 7.24 -20.86 1.81
C VAL A 285 8.71 -21.30 1.80
N ASN A 286 9.20 -21.72 0.65
CA ASN A 286 10.59 -22.13 0.51
C ASN A 286 11.26 -21.36 -0.64
N VAL A 287 12.34 -20.66 -0.32
CA VAL A 287 13.13 -19.88 -1.29
C VAL A 287 14.54 -20.47 -1.39
N THR A 288 14.89 -20.88 -2.59
CA THR A 288 16.20 -21.50 -2.87
C THR A 288 16.76 -21.00 -4.20
N THR A 289 18.01 -21.33 -4.49
CA THR A 289 18.58 -21.14 -5.83
C THR A 289 18.94 -22.46 -6.47
N LEU A 290 18.80 -22.51 -7.78
CA LEU A 290 19.18 -23.64 -8.62
C LEU A 290 20.12 -23.16 -9.73
N VAL A 291 21.27 -23.82 -9.88
CA VAL A 291 22.19 -23.54 -10.97
C VAL A 291 21.98 -24.56 -12.09
N ARG A 292 21.60 -24.10 -13.28
CA ARG A 292 21.41 -24.94 -14.45
C ARG A 292 22.00 -24.25 -15.69
N ASN A 293 22.85 -24.96 -16.43
CA ASN A 293 23.48 -24.44 -17.65
C ASN A 293 24.19 -23.08 -17.43
N LYS A 294 24.94 -22.94 -16.34
CA LYS A 294 25.62 -21.70 -15.91
C LYS A 294 24.69 -20.50 -15.64
N LYS A 295 23.40 -20.71 -15.58
CA LYS A 295 22.42 -19.69 -15.17
C LYS A 295 21.94 -20.02 -13.77
N VAL A 296 21.77 -18.99 -12.97
CA VAL A 296 21.20 -19.08 -11.61
C VAL A 296 19.72 -18.80 -11.71
N PHE A 297 18.93 -19.64 -11.05
CA PHE A 297 17.48 -19.47 -10.97
C PHE A 297 17.09 -19.31 -9.50
N LEU A 298 16.31 -18.31 -9.22
CA LEU A 298 15.58 -18.18 -7.97
C LEU A 298 14.36 -19.10 -8.04
N VAL A 299 14.23 -19.98 -7.07
CA VAL A 299 13.11 -20.93 -6.96
C VAL A 299 12.30 -20.55 -5.74
N ILE A 300 11.09 -20.08 -5.97
CA ILE A 300 10.13 -19.72 -4.92
C ILE A 300 9.03 -20.77 -4.94
N LYS A 301 8.86 -21.50 -3.84
CA LYS A 301 7.80 -22.47 -3.64
C LYS A 301 6.85 -21.95 -2.57
N VAL A 302 5.58 -21.93 -2.88
CA VAL A 302 4.51 -21.64 -1.93
C VAL A 302 3.59 -22.85 -1.91
N ARG A 303 3.56 -23.54 -0.79
CA ARG A 303 2.71 -24.71 -0.56
C ARG A 303 1.66 -24.40 0.49
N ASP A 304 0.44 -24.75 0.23
CA ASP A 304 -0.65 -24.67 1.16
C ASP A 304 -1.34 -26.04 1.33
N SER A 305 -1.97 -26.26 2.48
CA SER A 305 -2.81 -27.41 2.76
C SER A 305 -4.30 -27.04 2.72
N GLY A 306 -4.65 -26.11 1.84
CA GLY A 306 -6.00 -25.58 1.71
C GLY A 306 -6.93 -26.46 0.88
N LEU A 307 -7.92 -25.82 0.27
CA LEU A 307 -8.98 -26.52 -0.49
C LEU A 307 -8.46 -27.26 -1.72
N GLY A 308 -7.30 -26.90 -2.25
CA GLY A 308 -6.79 -27.44 -3.51
C GLY A 308 -7.62 -26.97 -4.71
N ILE A 309 -7.29 -27.53 -5.89
CA ILE A 309 -7.88 -27.16 -7.17
C ILE A 309 -8.38 -28.43 -7.84
N ALA A 310 -9.66 -28.47 -8.18
CA ALA A 310 -10.27 -29.58 -8.89
C ALA A 310 -9.70 -29.74 -10.31
N ASP A 311 -9.62 -30.98 -10.82
CA ASP A 311 -8.91 -31.27 -12.07
C ASP A 311 -9.54 -30.62 -13.30
N ASP A 312 -10.85 -30.45 -13.32
CA ASP A 312 -11.64 -29.84 -14.40
C ASP A 312 -11.36 -28.35 -14.60
N ILE A 313 -10.92 -27.64 -13.54
CA ILE A 313 -10.65 -26.21 -13.60
C ILE A 313 -9.16 -25.88 -13.69
N LYS A 314 -8.25 -26.84 -13.52
CA LYS A 314 -6.78 -26.62 -13.52
C LYS A 314 -6.27 -25.92 -14.78
N SER A 315 -6.86 -26.19 -15.93
CA SER A 315 -6.48 -25.54 -17.20
C SER A 315 -6.92 -24.08 -17.29
N LYS A 316 -7.92 -23.68 -16.52
CA LYS A 316 -8.56 -22.35 -16.60
C LYS A 316 -8.10 -21.37 -15.51
N ILE A 317 -7.39 -21.82 -14.46
CA ILE A 317 -7.05 -20.98 -13.31
C ILE A 317 -6.17 -19.77 -13.64
N PHE A 318 -5.51 -19.77 -14.80
CA PHE A 318 -4.69 -18.66 -15.30
C PHE A 318 -5.45 -17.76 -16.28
N GLU A 319 -6.69 -18.14 -16.68
CA GLU A 319 -7.53 -17.30 -17.50
C GLU A 319 -7.98 -16.07 -16.72
N ARG A 320 -8.09 -14.95 -17.43
CA ARG A 320 -8.53 -13.67 -16.81
C ARG A 320 -9.95 -13.85 -16.28
N PHE A 321 -10.20 -13.40 -15.04
CA PHE A 321 -11.51 -13.39 -14.40
C PHE A 321 -12.11 -14.78 -14.09
N PHE A 322 -11.32 -15.82 -14.28
CA PHE A 322 -11.80 -17.16 -13.96
C PHE A 322 -11.95 -17.34 -12.44
N ARG A 323 -13.14 -17.78 -12.05
CA ARG A 323 -13.48 -18.23 -10.68
C ARG A 323 -14.13 -19.58 -10.80
N GLY A 324 -13.65 -20.58 -10.06
CA GLY A 324 -14.24 -21.92 -10.08
C GLY A 324 -15.77 -21.85 -9.84
N GLU A 325 -16.52 -22.65 -10.59
CA GLU A 325 -17.99 -22.65 -10.65
C GLU A 325 -18.68 -23.21 -9.39
N GLN A 326 -18.14 -23.10 -8.21
CA GLN A 326 -18.86 -23.51 -7.02
C GLN A 326 -19.80 -22.38 -6.54
N PRO A 327 -21.13 -22.54 -6.65
CA PRO A 327 -22.12 -21.49 -6.36
C PRO A 327 -22.25 -21.10 -4.90
N LEU A 328 -21.50 -21.71 -4.00
CA LEU A 328 -21.74 -21.64 -2.54
C LEU A 328 -20.74 -20.80 -1.76
N ASP A 329 -19.70 -20.24 -2.35
CA ASP A 329 -18.71 -19.54 -1.53
C ASP A 329 -18.52 -18.07 -1.88
N HIS A 330 -19.50 -17.23 -1.48
CA HIS A 330 -19.28 -15.82 -1.15
C HIS A 330 -18.21 -15.62 -0.04
N ARG A 331 -17.66 -16.71 0.50
CA ARG A 331 -16.66 -16.69 1.57
C ARG A 331 -15.28 -16.26 1.12
N PHE A 332 -14.96 -16.36 -0.18
CA PHE A 332 -13.64 -16.04 -0.70
C PHE A 332 -13.72 -14.93 -1.76
N PRO A 333 -13.74 -13.65 -1.36
CA PRO A 333 -13.80 -12.52 -2.28
C PRO A 333 -12.54 -12.43 -3.14
N GLY A 334 -12.66 -11.97 -4.39
CA GLY A 334 -11.52 -11.72 -5.27
C GLY A 334 -11.88 -11.73 -6.74
N ALA A 335 -11.20 -10.89 -7.52
CA ALA A 335 -11.52 -10.62 -8.92
C ALA A 335 -11.11 -11.71 -9.93
N GLY A 336 -10.50 -12.84 -9.50
CA GLY A 336 -10.02 -13.90 -10.40
C GLY A 336 -8.84 -13.47 -11.28
N ILE A 337 -8.00 -12.57 -10.79
CA ILE A 337 -6.94 -11.89 -11.56
C ILE A 337 -5.55 -12.30 -11.08
N GLY A 338 -5.40 -12.64 -9.80
CA GLY A 338 -4.10 -12.84 -9.17
C GLY A 338 -3.18 -13.82 -9.91
N LEU A 339 -3.70 -14.98 -10.32
CA LEU A 339 -2.90 -15.97 -11.05
C LEU A 339 -2.55 -15.53 -12.48
N THR A 340 -3.40 -14.76 -13.13
CA THR A 340 -3.08 -14.15 -14.43
C THR A 340 -1.92 -13.15 -14.30
N VAL A 341 -1.92 -12.32 -13.23
CA VAL A 341 -0.81 -11.40 -12.92
C VAL A 341 0.47 -12.20 -12.64
N VAL A 342 0.39 -13.28 -11.85
CA VAL A 342 1.55 -14.14 -11.58
C VAL A 342 2.14 -14.69 -12.88
N GLN A 343 1.31 -15.28 -13.76
CA GLN A 343 1.79 -15.84 -15.01
C GLN A 343 2.50 -14.78 -15.86
N LYS A 344 1.90 -13.60 -16.03
CA LYS A 344 2.49 -12.53 -16.84
C LYS A 344 3.76 -11.93 -16.21
N SER A 345 3.78 -11.73 -14.90
CA SER A 345 5.00 -11.28 -14.22
C SER A 345 6.13 -12.28 -14.37
N ILE A 346 5.84 -13.58 -14.28
CA ILE A 346 6.82 -14.65 -14.53
C ILE A 346 7.32 -14.61 -15.98
N ASP A 347 6.44 -14.42 -16.96
CA ASP A 347 6.82 -14.32 -18.38
C ASP A 347 7.71 -13.10 -18.64
N GLN A 348 7.41 -11.94 -18.01
CA GLN A 348 8.24 -10.72 -18.08
C GLN A 348 9.62 -10.91 -17.43
N LEU A 349 9.68 -11.66 -16.33
CA LEU A 349 10.92 -12.06 -15.67
C LEU A 349 11.70 -13.14 -16.44
N GLY A 350 11.14 -13.66 -17.54
CA GLY A 350 11.74 -14.76 -18.30
C GLY A 350 11.78 -16.09 -17.55
N GLY A 351 10.91 -16.24 -16.56
CA GLY A 351 10.82 -17.39 -15.68
C GLY A 351 9.85 -18.47 -16.17
N ARG A 352 9.59 -19.43 -15.29
CA ARG A 352 8.59 -20.48 -15.51
C ARG A 352 7.80 -20.73 -14.23
N LEU A 353 6.47 -20.71 -14.33
CA LEU A 353 5.56 -21.11 -13.28
C LEU A 353 5.12 -22.56 -13.49
N SER A 354 5.05 -23.33 -12.44
CA SER A 354 4.42 -24.66 -12.38
C SER A 354 3.65 -24.80 -11.08
N PHE A 355 2.66 -25.67 -11.07
CA PHE A 355 1.90 -25.98 -9.86
C PHE A 355 1.49 -27.44 -9.82
N THR A 356 1.31 -27.94 -8.61
CA THR A 356 0.67 -29.21 -8.33
C THR A 356 -0.45 -28.97 -7.32
N SER A 357 -1.61 -29.57 -7.54
CA SER A 357 -2.76 -29.38 -6.65
C SER A 357 -3.65 -30.61 -6.67
N GLN A 358 -4.22 -30.89 -5.51
CA GLN A 358 -5.22 -31.94 -5.33
C GLN A 358 -6.34 -31.39 -4.45
N GLU A 359 -7.57 -31.52 -4.91
CA GLU A 359 -8.74 -31.06 -4.17
C GLU A 359 -8.81 -31.68 -2.78
N GLY A 360 -9.06 -30.86 -1.77
CA GLY A 360 -9.11 -31.26 -0.35
C GLY A 360 -7.73 -31.51 0.31
N ILE A 361 -6.61 -31.42 -0.44
CA ILE A 361 -5.26 -31.64 0.10
C ILE A 361 -4.47 -30.34 0.13
N GLY A 362 -4.56 -29.52 -0.95
CA GLY A 362 -3.86 -28.25 -1.05
C GLY A 362 -3.20 -28.02 -2.40
N THR A 363 -2.39 -26.96 -2.47
CA THR A 363 -1.71 -26.53 -3.69
C THR A 363 -0.26 -26.20 -3.41
N GLU A 364 0.63 -26.51 -4.35
CA GLU A 364 2.01 -26.06 -4.39
C GLU A 364 2.26 -25.30 -5.69
N PHE A 365 2.61 -24.02 -5.60
CA PHE A 365 3.11 -23.22 -6.72
C PHE A 365 4.63 -23.15 -6.67
N VAL A 366 5.28 -23.30 -7.84
CA VAL A 366 6.73 -23.23 -7.99
C VAL A 366 7.06 -22.25 -9.09
N ALA A 367 7.66 -21.11 -8.71
CA ALA A 367 8.19 -20.12 -9.63
C ALA A 367 9.69 -20.31 -9.79
N ASN A 368 10.16 -20.49 -11.04
CA ASN A 368 11.57 -20.58 -11.39
C ASN A 368 11.95 -19.35 -12.20
N ILE A 369 12.71 -18.43 -11.63
CA ILE A 369 13.00 -17.12 -12.19
C ILE A 369 14.51 -17.02 -12.44
N PRO A 370 14.98 -16.76 -13.69
CA PRO A 370 16.39 -16.53 -13.93
C PRO A 370 16.83 -15.22 -13.25
N ILE A 371 17.93 -15.29 -12.52
CA ILE A 371 18.49 -14.13 -11.81
C ILE A 371 19.97 -13.97 -12.14
N THR A 372 20.44 -12.72 -12.09
CA THR A 372 21.87 -12.41 -12.15
C THR A 372 22.32 -11.97 -10.75
N PRO A 373 23.00 -12.83 -9.99
CA PRO A 373 23.54 -12.43 -8.70
C PRO A 373 24.54 -11.29 -8.85
N LEU A 374 24.43 -10.31 -7.99
CA LEU A 374 25.38 -9.21 -7.89
C LEU A 374 26.27 -9.44 -6.66
N PRO A 375 27.55 -9.05 -6.72
CA PRO A 375 28.41 -9.12 -5.56
C PRO A 375 27.87 -8.23 -4.45
N ASP A 376 28.02 -8.69 -3.22
CA ASP A 376 27.82 -7.84 -2.05
C ASP A 376 28.84 -6.71 -2.18
N ILE A 377 28.37 -5.46 -2.26
CA ILE A 377 29.31 -4.32 -2.20
C ILE A 377 29.74 -4.23 -0.73
N GLU A 378 30.68 -5.06 -0.36
CA GLU A 378 31.34 -4.94 0.90
C GLU A 378 32.52 -3.99 0.76
N THR A 379 32.36 -2.80 1.31
CA THR A 379 33.40 -2.35 2.21
C THR A 379 32.92 -2.72 3.61
N PRO A 380 33.44 -3.78 4.24
CA PRO A 380 33.24 -3.96 5.68
C PRO A 380 33.77 -2.65 6.30
N LYS A 381 32.89 -1.85 6.84
CA LYS A 381 33.33 -0.76 7.72
C LYS A 381 34.08 -1.47 8.83
N ALA A 382 35.40 -1.29 8.88
CA ALA A 382 36.21 -1.85 9.95
C ALA A 382 35.76 -1.20 11.27
N ASN A 383 34.70 -1.73 11.83
CA ASN A 383 34.19 -1.29 13.11
C ASN A 383 35.01 -2.03 14.17
N THR A 384 35.84 -1.29 14.90
CA THR A 384 36.63 -1.80 16.03
C THR A 384 35.75 -2.07 17.27
N SER A 385 34.44 -1.96 17.14
CA SER A 385 33.49 -2.20 18.24
C SER A 385 33.23 -3.69 18.42
N ASN A 386 33.45 -4.19 19.64
CA ASN A 386 33.08 -5.56 20.04
C ASN A 386 31.55 -5.74 20.27
N ALA A 387 30.72 -4.83 19.75
CA ALA A 387 29.27 -4.91 19.92
C ALA A 387 28.70 -6.16 19.27
N ARG A 388 27.88 -6.87 20.05
CA ARG A 388 27.18 -8.11 19.63
C ARG A 388 25.69 -7.90 19.76
N PHE A 389 24.95 -8.31 18.76
CA PHE A 389 23.49 -8.16 18.73
C PHE A 389 22.82 -9.54 18.67
N ALA A 390 21.74 -9.71 19.42
CA ALA A 390 20.86 -10.87 19.29
C ALA A 390 19.66 -10.50 18.44
N ILE A 391 19.23 -11.41 17.57
CA ILE A 391 18.04 -11.26 16.73
C ILE A 391 17.12 -12.42 17.05
N VAL A 392 15.88 -12.13 17.45
CA VAL A 392 14.87 -13.13 17.79
C VAL A 392 13.64 -12.89 16.93
N ASP A 393 13.35 -13.83 16.04
CA ASP A 393 12.23 -13.73 15.11
C ASP A 393 11.90 -15.16 14.65
N ASP A 394 10.63 -15.53 14.53
CA ASP A 394 10.23 -16.87 14.08
C ASP A 394 10.44 -17.05 12.56
N LEU A 395 10.43 -15.96 11.77
CA LEU A 395 10.69 -16.01 10.35
C LEU A 395 12.18 -15.96 10.02
N GLU A 396 12.68 -16.96 9.28
CA GLU A 396 14.07 -17.02 8.88
C GLU A 396 14.49 -15.85 8.01
N ILE A 397 13.62 -15.38 7.10
CA ILE A 397 13.92 -14.26 6.20
C ILE A 397 14.09 -12.94 6.98
N SER A 398 13.27 -12.69 7.99
CA SER A 398 13.39 -11.50 8.84
C SER A 398 14.68 -11.52 9.64
N ARG A 399 15.06 -12.69 10.18
CA ARG A 399 16.37 -12.85 10.84
C ARG A 399 17.52 -12.54 9.91
N LEU A 400 17.50 -13.09 8.68
CA LEU A 400 18.53 -12.86 7.66
C LEU A 400 18.60 -11.39 7.26
N HIS A 401 17.45 -10.72 7.07
CA HIS A 401 17.39 -9.30 6.72
C HIS A 401 18.11 -8.46 7.79
N ILE A 402 17.70 -8.57 9.05
CA ILE A 402 18.31 -7.80 10.16
C ILE A 402 19.79 -8.17 10.34
N GLN A 403 20.13 -9.47 10.25
CA GLN A 403 21.50 -9.93 10.34
C GLN A 403 22.40 -9.29 9.27
N ASN A 404 21.92 -9.22 8.03
CA ASN A 404 22.65 -8.61 6.93
C ASN A 404 22.92 -7.13 7.17
N ILE A 405 21.92 -6.38 7.67
CA ILE A 405 22.11 -4.98 8.03
C ILE A 405 23.18 -4.84 9.12
N ILE A 406 23.11 -5.63 10.17
CA ILE A 406 24.06 -5.57 11.30
C ILE A 406 25.48 -5.93 10.83
N THR A 407 25.62 -6.98 10.03
CA THR A 407 26.94 -7.45 9.56
C THR A 407 27.52 -6.52 8.51
N SER A 408 26.71 -5.85 7.66
CA SER A 408 27.17 -4.85 6.71
C SER A 408 27.78 -3.61 7.40
N GLU A 409 27.38 -3.30 8.64
CA GLU A 409 27.97 -2.24 9.46
C GLU A 409 29.17 -2.72 10.30
N GLY A 410 29.61 -3.95 10.11
CA GLY A 410 30.80 -4.51 10.77
C GLY A 410 30.57 -5.00 12.21
N PHE A 411 29.32 -5.16 12.63
CA PHE A 411 28.96 -5.72 13.93
C PHE A 411 28.70 -7.22 13.84
N SER A 412 28.74 -7.91 14.99
CA SER A 412 28.38 -9.31 15.06
C SER A 412 26.93 -9.51 15.47
N ALA A 413 26.23 -10.45 14.80
CA ALA A 413 24.87 -10.80 15.11
C ALA A 413 24.71 -12.30 15.28
N ARG A 414 23.85 -12.73 16.22
CA ARG A 414 23.43 -14.12 16.40
C ARG A 414 21.90 -14.20 16.35
N CYS A 415 21.41 -15.12 15.53
CA CYS A 415 19.99 -15.33 15.30
C CYS A 415 19.42 -16.44 16.18
N PHE A 416 18.19 -16.26 16.62
CA PHE A 416 17.39 -17.20 17.41
C PHE A 416 15.99 -17.30 16.80
N ALA A 417 15.48 -18.52 16.66
CA ALA A 417 14.17 -18.76 16.07
C ALA A 417 13.01 -18.55 17.04
N SER A 418 13.31 -18.50 18.35
CA SER A 418 12.29 -18.30 19.40
C SER A 418 12.86 -17.56 20.61
N GLY A 419 11.97 -16.97 21.39
CA GLY A 419 12.32 -16.39 22.69
C GLY A 419 12.90 -17.43 23.65
N SER A 420 12.45 -18.68 23.58
CA SER A 420 12.96 -19.78 24.39
C SER A 420 14.42 -20.10 24.05
N ASP A 421 14.81 -20.07 22.78
CA ASP A 421 16.19 -20.31 22.35
C ASP A 421 17.12 -19.22 22.91
N LEU A 422 16.70 -17.97 22.88
CA LEU A 422 17.47 -16.88 23.47
C LEU A 422 17.60 -17.05 24.99
N LEU A 423 16.50 -17.34 25.70
CA LEU A 423 16.51 -17.54 27.15
C LEU A 423 17.39 -18.72 27.59
N SER A 424 17.60 -19.74 26.74
CA SER A 424 18.48 -20.89 27.03
C SER A 424 19.94 -20.50 27.19
N LEU A 425 20.35 -19.31 26.76
CA LEU A 425 21.73 -18.81 26.92
C LEU A 425 22.05 -18.39 28.35
N HIS A 426 21.04 -18.24 29.21
CA HIS A 426 21.23 -17.78 30.59
C HIS A 426 22.11 -16.50 30.65
N ASP A 427 23.14 -16.48 31.47
CA ASP A 427 24.00 -15.29 31.67
C ASP A 427 24.83 -14.89 30.44
N GLU A 428 25.01 -15.77 29.46
CA GLU A 428 25.64 -15.38 28.18
C GLU A 428 24.86 -14.28 27.45
N LEU A 429 23.56 -14.20 27.71
CA LEU A 429 22.69 -13.19 27.15
C LEU A 429 23.15 -11.76 27.52
N LEU A 430 23.76 -11.56 28.67
CA LEU A 430 24.28 -10.28 29.13
C LEU A 430 25.47 -9.75 28.31
N GLN A 431 26.04 -10.58 27.43
CA GLN A 431 27.13 -10.17 26.53
C GLN A 431 26.63 -9.44 25.28
N TYR A 432 25.32 -9.47 25.01
CA TYR A 432 24.75 -8.74 23.89
C TYR A 432 24.62 -7.26 24.21
N THR A 433 24.98 -6.44 23.24
CA THR A 433 24.83 -4.96 23.30
C THR A 433 23.35 -4.59 23.27
N ALA A 434 22.54 -5.31 22.48
CA ALA A 434 21.10 -5.20 22.44
C ALA A 434 20.46 -6.43 21.81
N ILE A 435 19.14 -6.55 21.99
CA ILE A 435 18.29 -7.62 21.48
C ILE A 435 17.25 -7.01 20.54
N PHE A 436 17.23 -7.45 19.29
CA PHE A 436 16.14 -7.18 18.34
C PHE A 436 15.16 -8.34 18.43
N ALA A 437 13.94 -8.09 18.85
CA ALA A 437 12.92 -9.11 19.05
C ALA A 437 11.67 -8.82 18.24
N ASP A 438 11.17 -9.81 17.49
CA ASP A 438 9.83 -9.70 16.92
C ASP A 438 8.77 -9.65 18.02
N LEU A 439 7.77 -8.78 17.84
CA LEU A 439 6.69 -8.63 18.81
C LEU A 439 5.89 -9.92 18.96
N TYR A 440 5.69 -10.58 17.84
CA TYR A 440 4.78 -11.71 17.77
C TYR A 440 5.50 -12.99 17.32
N MET A 441 5.76 -13.87 18.21
CA MET A 441 6.37 -15.18 17.95
C MET A 441 5.54 -16.29 18.58
N PRO A 442 5.59 -17.52 18.03
CA PRO A 442 4.98 -18.67 18.69
C PRO A 442 5.64 -18.96 20.06
N GLY A 443 4.83 -19.36 21.02
CA GLY A 443 5.30 -19.62 22.39
C GLY A 443 5.49 -18.35 23.19
N ILE A 444 6.72 -17.88 23.36
CA ILE A 444 7.05 -16.65 24.08
C ILE A 444 7.10 -15.49 23.09
N ASP A 445 6.13 -14.56 23.18
CA ASP A 445 6.11 -13.36 22.37
C ASP A 445 7.16 -12.31 22.83
N GLY A 446 7.37 -11.26 22.00
CA GLY A 446 8.39 -10.24 22.30
C GLY A 446 8.15 -9.46 23.60
N LEU A 447 6.89 -9.24 23.99
CA LEU A 447 6.58 -8.58 25.26
C LEU A 447 6.77 -9.51 26.46
N GLU A 448 6.38 -10.76 26.30
CA GLU A 448 6.60 -11.78 27.34
C GLU A 448 8.08 -12.08 27.51
N LEU A 449 8.84 -12.15 26.41
CA LEU A 449 10.30 -12.24 26.43
C LEU A 449 10.90 -11.04 27.19
N THR A 450 10.49 -9.82 26.86
CA THR A 450 10.95 -8.59 27.53
C THR A 450 10.64 -8.62 29.01
N ARG A 451 9.42 -9.00 29.39
CA ARG A 451 9.00 -9.12 30.79
C ARG A 451 9.84 -10.15 31.54
N THR A 452 10.09 -11.30 30.92
CA THR A 452 10.88 -12.38 31.50
C THR A 452 12.33 -11.95 31.71
N LEU A 453 12.94 -11.29 30.72
CA LEU A 453 14.30 -10.79 30.83
C LEU A 453 14.43 -9.73 31.94
N HIS A 454 13.51 -8.79 32.03
CA HIS A 454 13.50 -7.80 33.10
C HIS A 454 13.27 -8.43 34.48
N ALA A 455 12.45 -9.48 34.58
CA ALA A 455 12.23 -10.19 35.84
C ALA A 455 13.49 -10.95 36.32
N ILE A 456 14.26 -11.52 35.38
CA ILE A 456 15.46 -12.29 35.71
C ILE A 456 16.67 -11.37 35.97
N TYR A 457 16.92 -10.40 35.09
CA TYR A 457 18.17 -9.62 35.07
C TYR A 457 18.00 -8.18 35.57
N GLY A 458 16.78 -7.69 35.73
CA GLY A 458 16.47 -6.33 36.18
C GLY A 458 17.15 -5.29 35.29
N LYS A 459 17.87 -4.35 35.91
CA LYS A 459 18.59 -3.26 35.19
C LYS A 459 19.79 -3.75 34.36
N ARG A 460 20.19 -5.01 34.45
CA ARG A 460 21.25 -5.58 33.61
C ARG A 460 20.75 -6.13 32.28
N THR A 461 19.44 -6.13 32.07
CA THR A 461 18.84 -6.55 30.80
C THR A 461 19.41 -5.71 29.65
N PRO A 462 19.96 -6.33 28.59
CA PRO A 462 20.36 -5.57 27.41
C PRO A 462 19.18 -4.77 26.82
N PRO A 463 19.41 -3.59 26.26
CA PRO A 463 18.38 -2.83 25.57
C PRO A 463 17.60 -3.68 24.57
N ILE A 464 16.27 -3.58 24.58
CA ILE A 464 15.42 -4.38 23.72
C ILE A 464 14.78 -3.47 22.67
N VAL A 465 14.98 -3.83 21.40
CA VAL A 465 14.36 -3.21 20.23
C VAL A 465 13.27 -4.14 19.72
N VAL A 466 12.03 -3.70 19.74
CA VAL A 466 10.88 -4.51 19.32
C VAL A 466 10.54 -4.23 17.86
N LEU A 467 10.40 -5.28 17.07
CA LEU A 467 10.00 -5.23 15.67
C LEU A 467 8.56 -5.76 15.54
N SER A 468 7.73 -5.17 14.68
CA SER A 468 6.37 -5.66 14.47
C SER A 468 5.85 -5.32 13.08
N ALA A 469 5.11 -6.22 12.46
CA ALA A 469 4.36 -5.91 11.24
C ALA A 469 3.01 -5.20 11.52
N THR A 470 2.67 -4.99 12.80
CA THR A 470 1.44 -4.28 13.19
C THR A 470 1.72 -2.79 13.33
N PRO A 471 0.97 -1.90 12.62
CA PRO A 471 1.19 -0.44 12.70
C PRO A 471 0.99 0.13 14.11
N ASP A 472 0.13 -0.49 14.92
CA ASP A 472 -0.25 -0.02 16.27
C ASP A 472 0.74 -0.42 17.38
N ILE A 473 1.98 -0.76 17.03
CA ILE A 473 3.01 -1.19 17.98
C ILE A 473 3.22 -0.20 19.13
N ALA A 474 3.15 1.11 18.87
CA ALA A 474 3.37 2.14 19.87
C ALA A 474 2.33 2.06 21.01
N ASN A 475 1.06 1.87 20.70
CA ASN A 475 0.00 1.71 21.68
C ASN A 475 0.11 0.39 22.45
N VAL A 476 0.51 -0.69 21.77
CA VAL A 476 0.74 -1.99 22.39
C VAL A 476 1.85 -1.89 23.43
N ILE A 477 2.96 -1.22 23.11
CA ILE A 477 4.07 -1.01 24.02
C ILE A 477 3.67 -0.09 25.18
N ALA A 478 3.01 1.05 24.92
CA ALA A 478 2.57 1.97 25.95
C ALA A 478 1.65 1.27 26.98
N ASN A 479 0.76 0.41 26.52
CA ASN A 479 -0.13 -0.37 27.40
C ASN A 479 0.59 -1.48 28.17
N SER A 480 1.73 -1.97 27.71
CA SER A 480 2.50 -3.04 28.35
C SER A 480 3.22 -2.59 29.62
N LYS A 481 3.50 -1.27 29.77
CA LYS A 481 4.30 -0.66 30.84
C LYS A 481 5.71 -1.27 30.97
N LEU A 482 6.25 -1.84 29.91
CA LEU A 482 7.60 -2.40 29.88
C LEU A 482 8.61 -1.35 29.41
N GLU A 483 9.84 -1.41 29.94
CA GLU A 483 10.96 -0.62 29.43
C GLU A 483 11.47 -1.25 28.14
N ILE A 484 11.03 -0.70 27.00
CA ILE A 484 11.48 -1.07 25.65
C ILE A 484 12.29 0.12 25.13
N TRP A 485 13.50 -0.15 24.64
CA TRP A 485 14.41 0.90 24.21
C TRP A 485 13.88 1.62 22.95
N GLN A 486 13.40 0.86 21.97
CA GLN A 486 12.81 1.38 20.74
C GLN A 486 11.91 0.34 20.08
N SER A 487 11.01 0.80 19.21
CA SER A 487 10.19 -0.09 18.39
C SER A 487 10.15 0.37 16.94
N PHE A 488 10.01 -0.60 16.03
CA PHE A 488 9.87 -0.37 14.60
C PHE A 488 8.73 -1.17 14.01
N VAL A 489 8.05 -0.55 13.05
CA VAL A 489 7.06 -1.24 12.21
C VAL A 489 7.80 -1.84 11.01
N LYS A 490 7.59 -3.13 10.72
CA LYS A 490 8.11 -3.80 9.52
C LYS A 490 7.26 -3.39 8.29
N PRO A 491 7.88 -3.18 7.10
CA PRO A 491 9.31 -3.29 6.83
C PRO A 491 10.11 -2.14 7.44
N VAL A 492 11.24 -2.45 8.07
CA VAL A 492 12.05 -1.44 8.75
C VAL A 492 13.05 -0.84 7.77
N ASP A 493 13.09 0.49 7.71
CA ASP A 493 14.09 1.21 6.93
C ASP A 493 15.51 0.88 7.42
N LYS A 494 16.38 0.51 6.47
CA LYS A 494 17.77 0.14 6.76
C LYS A 494 18.51 1.24 7.53
N ASN A 495 18.33 2.51 7.17
CA ASN A 495 19.03 3.62 7.80
C ASN A 495 18.63 3.75 9.26
N ARG A 496 17.35 3.55 9.60
CA ARG A 496 16.87 3.57 10.98
C ARG A 496 17.48 2.48 11.84
N ILE A 497 17.66 1.28 11.29
CA ILE A 497 18.36 0.19 11.98
C ILE A 497 19.83 0.57 12.18
N VAL A 498 20.50 1.06 11.13
CA VAL A 498 21.90 1.47 11.18
C VAL A 498 22.14 2.55 12.25
N ASP A 499 21.30 3.58 12.31
CA ASP A 499 21.36 4.63 13.34
C ASP A 499 21.22 4.03 14.74
N THR A 500 20.26 3.12 14.91
CA THR A 500 20.02 2.40 16.17
C THR A 500 21.23 1.59 16.59
N LEU A 501 21.88 0.85 15.67
CA LEU A 501 23.08 0.08 15.94
C LEU A 501 24.24 0.95 16.43
N HIS A 502 24.49 2.07 15.74
CA HIS A 502 25.53 3.01 16.14
C HIS A 502 25.26 3.66 17.49
N HIS A 503 24.02 3.99 17.80
CA HIS A 503 23.63 4.49 19.11
C HIS A 503 23.88 3.47 20.23
N LEU A 504 23.49 2.23 20.01
CA LEU A 504 23.65 1.17 20.99
C LEU A 504 25.12 0.75 21.16
N ALA A 505 25.90 0.74 20.07
CA ALA A 505 27.31 0.36 20.11
C ALA A 505 28.21 1.46 20.70
N HIS A 506 27.80 2.73 20.63
CA HIS A 506 28.61 3.88 21.04
C HIS A 506 27.83 4.90 21.89
N PRO A 507 27.34 4.52 23.09
CA PRO A 507 26.47 5.37 23.91
C PRO A 507 27.10 6.72 24.28
N ASN A 508 28.43 6.85 24.25
CA ASN A 508 29.17 8.07 24.62
C ASN A 508 29.48 9.01 23.43
N LYS A 509 29.13 8.66 22.20
CA LYS A 509 29.38 9.50 21.01
C LYS A 509 28.14 10.24 20.49
N SER A 510 26.99 10.06 21.10
CA SER A 510 25.77 10.64 20.58
C SER A 510 25.53 12.04 21.12
N ALA A 511 25.91 13.04 20.35
CA ALA A 511 25.27 14.34 20.34
C ALA A 511 24.02 14.33 19.41
N TYR A 512 23.27 13.24 19.36
CA TYR A 512 21.88 13.29 18.91
C TYR A 512 21.03 13.50 20.13
N GLN A 513 20.82 14.77 20.46
CA GLN A 513 19.70 15.16 21.30
C GLN A 513 18.45 14.55 20.68
N SER A 514 17.74 13.70 21.42
CA SER A 514 16.34 13.41 21.16
C SER A 514 15.64 14.77 21.11
N VAL A 515 15.32 15.26 19.93
CA VAL A 515 14.52 16.48 19.77
C VAL A 515 13.12 16.10 20.21
N SER A 516 12.87 16.22 21.52
CA SER A 516 11.58 15.87 22.10
C SER A 516 10.45 16.78 21.62
N HIS A 517 10.78 17.95 21.04
CA HIS A 517 9.83 18.91 20.50
C HIS A 517 10.48 19.66 19.34
N ALA A 518 10.38 19.10 18.12
CA ALA A 518 10.85 19.78 16.93
C ALA A 518 9.80 20.75 16.40
N LYS A 519 10.25 21.94 15.96
CA LYS A 519 9.43 22.89 15.22
C LYS A 519 9.53 22.57 13.73
N ILE A 520 8.44 22.05 13.15
CA ILE A 520 8.42 21.53 11.79
C ILE A 520 7.54 22.42 10.92
N LEU A 521 8.06 22.90 9.79
CA LEU A 521 7.26 23.56 8.77
C LEU A 521 6.69 22.51 7.81
N VAL A 522 5.39 22.51 7.64
CA VAL A 522 4.67 21.62 6.70
C VAL A 522 4.16 22.48 5.55
N VAL A 523 4.55 22.12 4.33
CA VAL A 523 4.14 22.81 3.10
C VAL A 523 3.36 21.84 2.25
N GLU A 524 2.06 22.00 2.23
CA GLU A 524 1.11 21.08 1.59
C GLU A 524 -0.11 21.87 1.10
N ASP A 525 -0.43 21.81 -0.17
CA ASP A 525 -1.50 22.60 -0.78
C ASP A 525 -2.89 22.00 -0.56
N GLU A 526 -2.98 20.68 -0.36
CA GLU A 526 -4.24 20.01 -0.08
C GLU A 526 -4.61 20.13 1.42
N PRO A 527 -5.67 20.86 1.79
CA PRO A 527 -6.00 21.14 3.18
C PRO A 527 -6.18 19.89 4.06
N ILE A 528 -6.64 18.80 3.46
CA ILE A 528 -6.88 17.53 4.18
C ILE A 528 -5.56 16.87 4.55
N ASN A 529 -4.64 16.79 3.61
CA ASN A 529 -3.30 16.25 3.83
C ASN A 529 -2.54 17.09 4.84
N ALA A 530 -2.59 18.42 4.68
CA ALA A 530 -1.99 19.38 5.59
C ALA A 530 -2.45 19.14 7.05
N GLN A 531 -3.75 19.04 7.26
CA GLN A 531 -4.34 18.79 8.57
C GLN A 531 -3.96 17.40 9.14
N MET A 532 -3.90 16.39 8.28
CA MET A 532 -3.48 15.05 8.68
C MET A 532 -2.02 15.05 9.15
N LEU A 533 -1.10 15.63 8.38
CA LEU A 533 0.31 15.77 8.74
C LEU A 533 0.49 16.57 10.04
N GLU A 534 -0.24 17.68 10.18
CA GLU A 534 -0.23 18.49 11.39
C GLU A 534 -0.64 17.67 12.62
N ASN A 535 -1.77 16.95 12.54
CA ASN A 535 -2.23 16.09 13.63
C ASN A 535 -1.26 14.96 13.96
N MET A 536 -0.66 14.32 12.94
CA MET A 536 0.36 13.28 13.15
C MET A 536 1.58 13.82 13.89
N LEU A 537 2.10 14.98 13.48
CA LEU A 537 3.26 15.61 14.12
C LEU A 537 2.96 16.03 15.57
N ILE A 538 1.77 16.57 15.84
CA ILE A 538 1.31 16.89 17.19
C ILE A 538 1.24 15.61 18.06
N CYS A 539 0.69 14.52 17.52
CA CYS A 539 0.65 13.23 18.23
C CYS A 539 2.05 12.67 18.51
N MET A 540 3.03 12.97 17.66
CA MET A 540 4.43 12.60 17.87
C MET A 540 5.18 13.55 18.82
N GLY A 541 4.51 14.59 19.34
CA GLY A 541 5.09 15.55 20.30
C GLY A 541 5.86 16.69 19.63
N HIS A 542 5.69 16.92 18.33
CA HIS A 542 6.31 18.02 17.61
C HIS A 542 5.39 19.26 17.53
N SER A 543 5.95 20.39 17.13
CA SER A 543 5.23 21.66 16.94
C SER A 543 5.19 22.01 15.43
N PRO A 544 4.20 21.51 14.70
CA PRO A 544 4.07 21.82 13.28
C PRO A 544 3.54 23.23 13.05
N LYS A 545 3.93 23.84 11.94
CA LYS A 545 3.31 25.03 11.36
C LYS A 545 3.05 24.74 9.89
N THR A 546 1.81 24.88 9.46
CA THR A 546 1.38 24.51 8.12
C THR A 546 1.19 25.72 7.23
N VAL A 547 1.62 25.64 5.97
CA VAL A 547 1.36 26.60 4.89
C VAL A 547 0.99 25.85 3.62
N THR A 548 0.21 26.50 2.75
CA THR A 548 -0.40 25.87 1.56
C THR A 548 0.27 26.23 0.24
N ASN A 549 1.33 27.04 0.27
CA ASN A 549 2.03 27.48 -0.93
C ASN A 549 3.54 27.69 -0.67
N GLY A 550 4.33 27.65 -1.73
CA GLY A 550 5.77 27.73 -1.66
C GLY A 550 6.31 29.11 -1.28
N ASN A 551 5.63 30.19 -1.67
CA ASN A 551 6.07 31.55 -1.34
C ASN A 551 5.98 31.83 0.16
N ASP A 552 4.88 31.43 0.81
CA ASP A 552 4.72 31.54 2.26
C ASP A 552 5.75 30.68 2.99
N ALA A 553 6.06 29.49 2.45
CA ALA A 553 7.10 28.62 2.99
C ALA A 553 8.47 29.28 2.98
N ILE A 554 8.87 29.92 1.87
CA ILE A 554 10.14 30.63 1.74
C ILE A 554 10.19 31.82 2.71
N MET A 555 9.09 32.55 2.85
CA MET A 555 8.99 33.69 3.76
C MET A 555 9.16 33.23 5.21
N LEU A 556 8.36 32.27 5.66
CA LEU A 556 8.41 31.77 7.03
C LEU A 556 9.73 31.07 7.35
N ALA A 557 10.27 30.27 6.42
CA ALA A 557 11.58 29.66 6.60
C ALA A 557 12.72 30.70 6.69
N SER A 558 12.51 31.93 6.17
CA SER A 558 13.47 33.03 6.28
C SER A 558 13.35 33.78 7.60
N GLU A 559 12.11 33.97 8.09
CA GLU A 559 11.81 34.75 9.30
C GLU A 559 11.96 33.94 10.58
N GLU A 560 11.60 32.66 10.56
CA GLU A 560 11.61 31.79 11.71
C GLU A 560 12.64 30.66 11.55
N SER A 561 13.02 30.04 12.67
CA SER A 561 13.85 28.83 12.65
C SER A 561 12.97 27.60 12.80
N TYR A 562 13.21 26.63 11.93
CA TYR A 562 12.59 25.31 11.98
C TYR A 562 13.66 24.23 12.06
N ASP A 563 13.35 23.13 12.72
CA ASP A 563 14.26 21.98 12.85
C ASP A 563 14.19 21.09 11.60
N ALA A 564 13.04 21.06 10.92
CA ALA A 564 12.86 20.38 9.64
C ALA A 564 11.72 21.02 8.83
N ILE A 565 11.71 20.74 7.52
CA ILE A 565 10.64 21.14 6.61
C ILE A 565 10.14 19.90 5.88
N LEU A 566 8.83 19.65 5.93
CA LEU A 566 8.12 18.69 5.09
C LEU A 566 7.54 19.47 3.92
N LEU A 567 7.86 19.11 2.69
CA LEU A 567 7.63 19.94 1.52
C LEU A 567 7.05 19.12 0.38
N ASP A 568 5.79 19.40 0.00
CA ASP A 568 5.25 18.81 -1.21
C ASP A 568 5.97 19.35 -2.45
N ILE A 569 6.20 18.46 -3.42
CA ILE A 569 6.85 18.79 -4.69
C ILE A 569 5.90 19.58 -5.60
N ASN A 570 4.59 19.27 -5.55
CA ASN A 570 3.58 19.82 -6.45
C ASN A 570 2.78 20.93 -5.76
N LEU A 571 3.35 22.11 -5.62
CA LEU A 571 2.65 23.26 -5.06
C LEU A 571 2.03 24.14 -6.17
N PRO A 572 0.96 24.90 -5.86
CA PRO A 572 0.19 25.64 -6.85
C PRO A 572 0.91 26.86 -7.44
N ASP A 573 1.89 27.41 -6.73
CA ASP A 573 2.58 28.66 -7.07
C ASP A 573 4.01 28.45 -7.59
N ILE A 574 4.78 27.63 -6.92
CA ILE A 574 6.20 27.36 -7.23
C ILE A 574 6.51 25.91 -6.87
N SER A 575 7.26 25.21 -7.72
CA SER A 575 7.63 23.81 -7.46
C SER A 575 8.37 23.65 -6.13
N GLY A 576 8.01 22.63 -5.34
CA GLY A 576 8.69 22.33 -4.07
C GLY A 576 10.21 22.13 -4.23
N LEU A 577 10.68 21.62 -5.36
CA LEU A 577 12.11 21.52 -5.65
C LEU A 577 12.79 22.89 -5.72
N GLU A 578 12.11 23.88 -6.28
CA GLU A 578 12.61 25.25 -6.36
C GLU A 578 12.55 25.94 -4.99
N VAL A 579 11.48 25.73 -4.22
CA VAL A 579 11.37 26.14 -2.81
C VAL A 579 12.52 25.58 -1.99
N ALA A 580 12.79 24.27 -2.11
CA ALA A 580 13.91 23.62 -1.41
C ALA A 580 15.25 24.25 -1.74
N LYS A 581 15.49 24.55 -3.03
CA LYS A 581 16.72 25.21 -3.48
C LYS A 581 16.89 26.59 -2.86
N ILE A 582 15.87 27.43 -2.90
CA ILE A 582 15.90 28.79 -2.34
C ILE A 582 16.13 28.76 -0.83
N ILE A 583 15.47 27.86 -0.12
CA ILE A 583 15.65 27.71 1.34
C ILE A 583 17.05 27.21 1.65
N LYS A 584 17.58 26.24 0.91
CA LYS A 584 18.92 25.69 1.10
C LYS A 584 20.03 26.69 0.81
N GLU A 585 19.84 27.61 -0.12
CA GLU A 585 20.77 28.70 -0.39
C GLU A 585 20.93 29.65 0.83
N LYS A 586 19.83 29.89 1.57
CA LYS A 586 19.82 30.74 2.77
C LYS A 586 20.16 29.99 4.05
N LYS A 587 19.69 28.74 4.17
CA LYS A 587 19.83 27.88 5.36
C LYS A 587 20.29 26.47 4.96
N PRO A 588 21.59 26.26 4.64
CA PRO A 588 22.11 25.01 4.08
C PRO A 588 21.86 23.77 4.96
N ASN A 589 21.85 23.97 6.27
CA ASN A 589 21.81 22.88 7.26
C ASN A 589 20.40 22.42 7.64
N ILE A 590 19.33 23.11 7.21
CA ILE A 590 17.96 22.70 7.57
C ILE A 590 17.58 21.43 6.81
N PRO A 591 17.14 20.36 7.47
CA PRO A 591 16.62 19.17 6.80
C PRO A 591 15.35 19.52 6.04
N ILE A 592 15.27 19.12 4.76
CA ILE A 592 14.06 19.23 3.93
C ILE A 592 13.73 17.81 3.45
N VAL A 593 12.51 17.39 3.70
CA VAL A 593 11.96 16.09 3.29
C VAL A 593 10.81 16.36 2.33
N ALA A 594 10.86 15.75 1.14
CA ALA A 594 9.84 15.86 0.10
C ALA A 594 8.91 14.64 0.12
#